data_4005187a627bfd18e38854590bb67efe
#
_entry.id   4005187a627bfd18e38854590bb67efe
#
_cell.length_a   1.000
_cell.length_b   1.000
_cell.length_c   1.000
_cell.angle_alpha   90.00
_cell.angle_beta   90.00
_cell.angle_gamma   90.00
#
_symmetry.space_group_name_H-M   'P 1'
#
loop_
_entity.id
_entity.type
_entity.pdbx_description
1 polymer ?
#
loop_
_entity_poly.entity_id
_entity_poly.type
_entity_poly.pdbx_seq_one_letter_code
_entity_poly.pdbx_strand_id
1 'polypeptide(L)'
;DGKLEVQNIFIDGENIISIAIYQKNGKLLCNGNVVNQLRQGEWKYFDEKGNIAYIVNYEKGIRNGAWHAFDRDGDLLMSGIYRNGRIVGIDIEE
;
A
#
# COMPACT_ATOMS: atom_id res chain seq x y z
N ASP A 1 -4.34 9.60 -13.79
CA ASP A 1 -3.31 10.24 -14.59
C ASP A 1 -1.96 10.26 -13.91
N GLY A 2 -1.38 9.17 -13.70
CA GLY A 2 -0.03 9.06 -13.21
C GLY A 2 0.83 8.27 -14.16
N LYS A 3 2.09 8.19 -13.84
CA LYS A 3 3.03 7.38 -14.58
C LYS A 3 3.20 6.05 -13.86
N LEU A 4 3.05 4.95 -14.59
CA LEU A 4 3.24 3.61 -14.04
C LEU A 4 4.64 3.13 -14.33
N GLU A 5 5.32 2.65 -13.30
CA GLU A 5 6.58 1.95 -13.47
C GLU A 5 6.45 0.55 -12.88
N VAL A 6 6.98 -0.42 -13.61
CA VAL A 6 6.85 -1.83 -13.23
C VAL A 6 8.23 -2.49 -13.30
N GLN A 7 8.56 -3.26 -12.30
CA GLN A 7 9.80 -4.03 -12.26
C GLN A 7 9.49 -5.47 -11.88
N ASN A 8 9.97 -6.42 -12.68
CA ASN A 8 9.83 -7.84 -12.38
C ASN A 8 11.01 -8.32 -11.57
N ILE A 9 10.72 -9.06 -10.52
CA ILE A 9 11.73 -9.63 -9.63
C ILE A 9 11.40 -11.09 -9.41
N PHE A 10 12.39 -11.97 -9.57
CA PHE A 10 12.22 -13.39 -9.26
C PHE A 10 12.89 -13.71 -7.94
N ILE A 11 12.11 -14.24 -7.00
CA ILE A 11 12.62 -14.68 -5.70
C ILE A 11 12.02 -16.06 -5.42
N ASP A 12 12.89 -17.05 -5.19
CA ASP A 12 12.47 -18.42 -4.88
C ASP A 12 11.49 -19.01 -5.90
N GLY A 13 11.74 -18.71 -7.18
CA GLY A 13 10.91 -19.24 -8.24
C GLY A 13 9.59 -18.52 -8.47
N GLU A 14 9.27 -17.53 -7.65
CA GLU A 14 8.06 -16.72 -7.82
C GLU A 14 8.35 -15.47 -8.65
N ASN A 15 7.40 -15.11 -9.49
CA ASN A 15 7.48 -13.87 -10.25
C ASN A 15 6.79 -12.77 -9.45
N ILE A 16 7.59 -11.91 -8.85
CA ILE A 16 7.11 -10.78 -8.09
C ILE A 16 7.25 -9.54 -8.95
N ILE A 17 6.15 -8.83 -9.15
CA ILE A 17 6.15 -7.60 -9.91
C ILE A 17 6.06 -6.43 -8.93
N SER A 18 7.06 -5.59 -8.95
CA SER A 18 7.08 -4.38 -8.15
C SER A 18 6.47 -3.25 -8.96
N ILE A 19 5.46 -2.60 -8.42
CA ILE A 19 4.71 -1.56 -9.11
C ILE A 19 4.86 -0.25 -8.38
N ALA A 20 5.11 0.82 -9.14
CA ALA A 20 5.10 2.18 -8.62
C ALA A 20 4.29 3.04 -9.56
N ILE A 21 3.34 3.78 -9.02
CA ILE A 21 2.49 4.69 -9.78
C ILE A 21 2.75 6.10 -9.29
N TYR A 22 3.04 7.00 -10.22
CA TYR A 22 3.41 8.38 -9.90
C TYR A 22 2.28 9.34 -10.22
N GLN A 23 2.20 10.39 -9.43
CA GLN A 23 1.26 11.49 -9.63
C GLN A 23 1.73 12.36 -10.80
N LYS A 24 0.85 13.22 -11.30
CA LYS A 24 1.22 14.16 -12.34
C LYS A 24 2.37 15.07 -11.96
N ASN A 25 2.48 15.40 -10.66
CA ASN A 25 3.55 16.24 -10.16
C ASN A 25 4.89 15.51 -10.04
N GLY A 26 4.94 14.24 -10.44
CA GLY A 26 6.15 13.43 -10.38
C GLY A 26 6.39 12.72 -9.06
N LYS A 27 5.56 12.98 -8.07
CA LYS A 27 5.70 12.31 -6.78
C LYS A 27 4.96 10.99 -6.78
N LEU A 28 5.42 10.07 -5.96
CA LEU A 28 4.85 8.73 -5.87
C LEU A 28 3.41 8.79 -5.36
N LEU A 29 2.50 8.11 -6.03
CA LEU A 29 1.11 7.98 -5.61
C LEU A 29 0.92 6.74 -4.75
N CYS A 30 1.43 5.62 -5.22
CA CYS A 30 1.38 4.37 -4.46
C CYS A 30 2.41 3.40 -4.99
N ASN A 31 2.79 2.43 -4.17
CA ASN A 31 3.65 1.35 -4.61
C ASN A 31 3.41 0.09 -3.79
N GLY A 32 3.79 -1.03 -4.36
CA GLY A 32 3.64 -2.33 -3.72
C GLY A 32 4.03 -3.44 -4.68
N ASN A 33 3.75 -4.65 -4.27
CA ASN A 33 4.09 -5.83 -5.05
C ASN A 33 2.85 -6.57 -5.50
N VAL A 34 2.97 -7.25 -6.64
CA VAL A 34 1.92 -8.10 -7.19
C VAL A 34 2.54 -9.48 -7.45
N VAL A 35 1.87 -10.51 -6.98
CA VAL A 35 2.29 -11.89 -7.18
C VAL A 35 1.12 -12.62 -7.81
N ASN A 36 1.37 -13.29 -8.94
CA ASN A 36 0.32 -14.01 -9.68
C ASN A 36 -0.88 -13.11 -9.97
N GLN A 37 -0.59 -11.84 -10.35
CA GLN A 37 -1.60 -10.84 -10.75
C GLN A 37 -2.47 -10.32 -9.60
N LEU A 38 -2.09 -10.64 -8.35
CA LEU A 38 -2.83 -10.18 -7.17
C LEU A 38 -1.91 -9.36 -6.28
N ARG A 39 -2.45 -8.30 -5.67
CA ARG A 39 -1.67 -7.50 -4.73
C ARG A 39 -1.25 -8.36 -3.57
N GLN A 40 0.00 -8.19 -3.13
CA GLN A 40 0.55 -8.99 -2.07
C GLN A 40 1.44 -8.15 -1.19
N GLY A 41 1.29 -8.33 0.13
CA GLY A 41 2.13 -7.65 1.10
C GLY A 41 1.74 -6.21 1.32
N GLU A 42 2.68 -5.42 1.78
CA GLU A 42 2.46 -4.04 2.16
C GLU A 42 2.37 -3.14 0.94
N TRP A 43 1.29 -2.35 0.87
CA TRP A 43 1.08 -1.33 -0.15
C TRP A 43 1.04 0.01 0.54
N LYS A 44 1.77 0.98 -0.02
CA LYS A 44 1.85 2.33 0.52
C LYS A 44 1.19 3.30 -0.43
N TYR A 45 0.39 4.21 0.11
CA TYR A 45 -0.28 5.25 -0.64
C TYR A 45 0.18 6.60 -0.10
N PHE A 46 0.41 7.55 -0.98
CA PHE A 46 1.02 8.83 -0.65
C PHE A 46 0.08 9.97 -0.96
N ASP A 47 0.20 11.05 -0.20
CA ASP A 47 -0.57 12.26 -0.47
C ASP A 47 0.10 13.07 -1.58
N GLU A 48 -0.51 14.21 -1.93
CA GLU A 48 -0.02 15.03 -3.03
C GLU A 48 1.32 15.69 -2.74
N LYS A 49 1.74 15.73 -1.49
CA LYS A 49 3.04 16.26 -1.11
C LYS A 49 4.13 15.19 -1.07
N GLY A 50 3.74 13.93 -1.25
CA GLY A 50 4.69 12.83 -1.22
C GLY A 50 4.86 12.18 0.13
N ASN A 51 4.03 12.53 1.11
CA ASN A 51 4.06 11.90 2.43
C ASN A 51 3.19 10.66 2.44
N ILE A 52 3.56 9.68 3.25
CA ILE A 52 2.74 8.48 3.38
C ILE A 52 1.41 8.85 4.02
N ALA A 53 0.31 8.52 3.32
CA ALA A 53 -1.03 8.76 3.84
C ALA A 53 -1.66 7.48 4.38
N TYR A 54 -1.30 6.34 3.83
CA TYR A 54 -1.98 5.11 4.14
C TYR A 54 -1.08 3.92 3.81
N ILE A 55 -1.06 2.94 4.73
CA ILE A 55 -0.36 1.68 4.52
C ILE A 55 -1.37 0.57 4.76
N VAL A 56 -1.46 -0.38 3.83
CA VAL A 56 -2.39 -1.49 3.94
C VAL A 56 -1.71 -2.76 3.49
N ASN A 57 -2.04 -3.87 4.11
CA ASN A 57 -1.50 -5.16 3.74
C ASN A 57 -2.53 -5.97 2.95
N TYR A 58 -2.05 -6.66 1.93
CA TYR A 58 -2.87 -7.52 1.09
C TYR A 58 -2.38 -8.96 1.16
N GLU A 59 -3.31 -9.88 1.07
CA GLU A 59 -3.02 -11.30 0.93
C GLU A 59 -3.83 -11.82 -0.24
N LYS A 60 -3.14 -12.19 -1.33
CA LYS A 60 -3.79 -12.68 -2.54
C LYS A 60 -4.88 -11.74 -3.06
N GLY A 61 -4.58 -10.45 -3.03
CA GLY A 61 -5.48 -9.43 -3.56
C GLY A 61 -6.53 -8.91 -2.59
N ILE A 62 -6.61 -9.48 -1.41
CA ILE A 62 -7.62 -9.10 -0.40
C ILE A 62 -6.92 -8.42 0.76
N ARG A 63 -7.49 -7.31 1.25
CA ARG A 63 -6.95 -6.63 2.42
C ARG A 63 -6.96 -7.58 3.60
N ASN A 64 -5.80 -7.75 4.22
CA ASN A 64 -5.66 -8.68 5.33
C ASN A 64 -4.44 -8.28 6.15
N GLY A 65 -4.61 -8.17 7.46
CA GLY A 65 -3.54 -7.75 8.36
C GLY A 65 -3.65 -6.28 8.73
N ALA A 66 -2.57 -5.72 9.22
CA ALA A 66 -2.55 -4.38 9.76
C ALA A 66 -2.69 -3.31 8.68
N TRP A 67 -3.34 -2.21 9.03
CA TRP A 67 -3.36 -1.01 8.21
C TRP A 67 -3.13 0.21 9.09
N HIS A 68 -2.61 1.28 8.49
CA HIS A 68 -2.27 2.52 9.20
C HIS A 68 -2.64 3.70 8.33
N ALA A 69 -3.20 4.74 8.94
CA ALA A 69 -3.52 6.00 8.26
C ALA A 69 -2.81 7.14 8.96
N PHE A 70 -2.27 8.07 8.19
CA PHE A 70 -1.44 9.16 8.69
C PHE A 70 -2.00 10.51 8.28
N ASP A 71 -1.74 11.55 9.09
CA ASP A 71 -2.13 12.90 8.74
C ASP A 71 -1.07 13.55 7.86
N ARG A 72 -1.28 14.83 7.52
CA ARG A 72 -0.39 15.56 6.63
C ARG A 72 1.01 15.77 7.19
N ASP A 73 1.14 15.71 8.50
CA ASP A 73 2.43 15.90 9.17
C ASP A 73 3.18 14.60 9.36
N GLY A 74 2.59 13.48 8.93
CA GLY A 74 3.20 12.18 9.08
C GLY A 74 2.88 11.48 10.40
N ASP A 75 1.98 12.06 11.19
CA ASP A 75 1.60 11.45 12.46
C ASP A 75 0.50 10.43 12.24
N LEU A 76 0.57 9.34 12.99
CA LEU A 76 -0.42 8.29 12.91
C LEU A 76 -1.78 8.77 13.42
N LEU A 77 -2.80 8.67 12.57
CA LEU A 77 -4.17 9.03 12.94
C LEU A 77 -4.93 7.85 13.50
N MET A 78 -4.83 6.72 12.84
CA MET A 78 -5.53 5.52 13.27
C MET A 78 -4.88 4.30 12.63
N SER A 79 -5.13 3.17 13.22
CA SER A 79 -4.67 1.90 12.69
C SER A 79 -5.74 0.85 12.96
N GLY A 80 -5.58 -0.30 12.36
CA GLY A 80 -6.55 -1.37 12.56
C GLY A 80 -6.09 -2.65 11.92
N ILE A 81 -7.00 -3.59 11.88
CA ILE A 81 -6.76 -4.91 11.32
C ILE A 81 -7.86 -5.23 10.32
N TYR A 82 -7.47 -5.70 9.14
CA TYR A 82 -8.38 -6.32 8.19
C TYR A 82 -8.27 -7.84 8.32
N ARG A 83 -9.40 -8.49 8.16
CA ARG A 83 -9.43 -9.95 8.04
C ARG A 83 -10.34 -10.30 6.88
N ASN A 84 -9.76 -10.87 5.82
CA ASN A 84 -10.48 -11.23 4.60
C ASN A 84 -11.31 -10.08 4.04
N GLY A 85 -10.71 -8.89 4.02
CA GLY A 85 -11.35 -7.71 3.44
C GLY A 85 -12.23 -6.92 4.39
N ARG A 86 -12.41 -7.38 5.62
CA ARG A 86 -13.27 -6.71 6.59
C ARG A 86 -12.45 -6.12 7.72
N ILE A 87 -12.83 -4.93 8.18
CA ILE A 87 -12.21 -4.32 9.33
C ILE A 87 -12.70 -5.01 10.60
N VAL A 88 -11.75 -5.54 11.39
CA VAL A 88 -12.10 -6.23 12.63
C VAL A 88 -11.61 -5.51 13.87
N GLY A 89 -10.86 -4.43 13.72
CA GLY A 89 -10.42 -3.64 14.85
C GLY A 89 -9.95 -2.27 14.38
N ILE A 90 -10.17 -1.26 15.19
CA ILE A 90 -9.72 0.11 14.89
C ILE A 90 -9.20 0.74 16.18
N ASP A 91 -8.00 1.33 16.08
CA ASP A 91 -7.43 2.17 17.13
C ASP A 91 -7.27 3.57 16.56
N ILE A 92 -7.76 4.55 17.30
CA ILE A 92 -7.67 5.94 16.89
C ILE A 92 -6.69 6.65 17.82
N GLU A 93 -5.68 7.28 17.24
CA GLU A 93 -4.69 8.03 17.97
C GLU A 93 -5.22 9.42 18.29
N GLU A 94 -4.98 9.89 19.51
CA GLU A 94 -5.47 11.20 19.94
C GLU A 94 -4.36 12.21 20.11
#